data_117d4bf3417bcabfc3a4390ff07966c1
#
_entry.id   117d4bf3417bcabfc3a4390ff07966c1
#
_cell.length_a   1.000
_cell.length_b   1.000
_cell.length_c   1.000
_cell.angle_alpha   90.00
_cell.angle_beta   90.00
_cell.angle_gamma   90.00
#
_symmetry.space_group_name_H-M   'P 1'
#
loop_
_entity.id
_entity.type
_entity.pdbx_description
1 polymer ?
#
loop_
_entity_poly.entity_id
_entity_poly.type
_entity_poly.pdbx_seq_one_letter_code
_entity_poly.pdbx_strand_id
1 'polypeptide(L)'
;MTLAMVKQPEKTHSPSLIDGLADAELTPEICNLEYWLQAIRCSLRGYVHGHTPGLAVPRHMLEPGPLREASLQEFAFRATTEQMTARHLSHLVRTAPDQATMDFFATQLIDEARHADVFRWHLVEMGIPRATLEARMAEIVGNKRDAILRPLEQFALDLVAKPDADFIGGVIFLTVIGEGALAPAAEMSERKWRVFDPPAAEIAQGANMDEVRHLGVGAEVVRAHIERHPQERGRLPELIQRGLQLWQELPILPLLIEREMLFQAGMEQHRSLLGDYELIPGRRLADTTVEERIGLQAHWADEMRGQRLVRMGLTGLTVAG
;
A
#
# COMPACT_ATOMS: atom_id res chain seq x y z
N MET A 1 -4.57 -34.82 3.31
CA MET A 1 -5.39 -33.65 3.67
C MET A 1 -5.41 -32.74 2.45
N THR A 2 -6.52 -32.69 1.76
CA THR A 2 -6.66 -31.89 0.53
C THR A 2 -6.78 -30.43 0.96
N LEU A 3 -5.76 -29.64 0.64
CA LEU A 3 -5.82 -28.18 0.82
C LEU A 3 -7.06 -27.67 0.07
N ALA A 4 -8.00 -27.10 0.80
CA ALA A 4 -9.10 -26.36 0.20
C ALA A 4 -8.46 -25.18 -0.55
N MET A 5 -8.37 -25.30 -1.88
CA MET A 5 -7.99 -24.19 -2.73
C MET A 5 -8.97 -23.05 -2.43
N VAL A 6 -8.45 -21.97 -1.88
CA VAL A 6 -9.21 -20.71 -1.84
C VAL A 6 -9.61 -20.43 -3.28
N LYS A 7 -10.91 -20.52 -3.58
CA LYS A 7 -11.43 -20.21 -4.92
C LYS A 7 -10.99 -18.80 -5.26
N GLN A 8 -10.08 -18.67 -6.22
CA GLN A 8 -9.78 -17.36 -6.79
C GLN A 8 -11.06 -16.81 -7.42
N PRO A 9 -11.42 -15.56 -7.14
CA PRO A 9 -12.51 -14.91 -7.84
C PRO A 9 -12.20 -14.88 -9.34
N GLU A 10 -13.21 -15.12 -10.15
CA GLU A 10 -13.10 -15.01 -11.60
C GLU A 10 -12.57 -13.64 -12.01
N LYS A 11 -11.79 -13.61 -13.10
CA LYS A 11 -10.96 -12.50 -13.61
C LYS A 11 -11.64 -11.12 -13.82
N THR A 12 -12.87 -10.93 -13.45
CA THR A 12 -13.63 -9.70 -13.66
C THR A 12 -13.59 -8.73 -12.50
N HIS A 13 -13.26 -9.21 -11.28
CA HIS A 13 -13.11 -8.33 -10.10
C HIS A 13 -11.96 -8.88 -9.26
N SER A 14 -10.79 -8.25 -9.37
CA SER A 14 -9.78 -8.41 -8.31
C SER A 14 -10.41 -7.97 -7.00
N PRO A 15 -10.18 -8.70 -5.87
CA PRO A 15 -10.60 -8.20 -4.58
C PRO A 15 -9.95 -6.83 -4.39
N SER A 16 -10.77 -5.80 -4.23
CA SER A 16 -10.26 -4.49 -3.88
C SER A 16 -9.71 -4.55 -2.44
N LEU A 17 -8.79 -3.67 -2.11
CA LEU A 17 -8.35 -3.48 -0.72
C LEU A 17 -9.53 -3.15 0.21
N ILE A 18 -10.60 -2.59 -0.35
CA ILE A 18 -11.82 -2.21 0.38
C ILE A 18 -12.66 -3.44 0.71
N ASP A 19 -12.87 -4.34 -0.28
CA ASP A 19 -13.81 -5.45 -0.17
C ASP A 19 -13.14 -6.79 0.20
N GLY A 20 -11.82 -6.90 0.02
CA GLY A 20 -11.12 -8.18 -0.05
C GLY A 20 -10.94 -8.94 1.26
N LEU A 21 -11.32 -8.37 2.42
CA LEU A 21 -10.99 -8.95 3.72
C LEU A 21 -12.18 -9.45 4.53
N ALA A 22 -13.42 -9.18 4.13
CA ALA A 22 -14.59 -9.39 4.98
C ALA A 22 -14.74 -10.86 5.43
N ASP A 23 -14.48 -11.82 4.55
CA ASP A 23 -14.71 -13.25 4.79
C ASP A 23 -13.45 -14.13 4.70
N ALA A 24 -12.25 -13.53 4.58
CA ALA A 24 -11.02 -14.30 4.42
C ALA A 24 -10.41 -14.71 5.78
N GLU A 25 -10.13 -16.01 5.93
CA GLU A 25 -9.38 -16.55 7.06
C GLU A 25 -7.88 -16.42 6.77
N LEU A 26 -7.26 -15.33 7.23
CA LEU A 26 -5.87 -14.96 6.96
C LEU A 26 -5.06 -15.04 8.27
N THR A 27 -4.37 -16.15 8.49
CA THR A 27 -3.46 -16.36 9.62
C THR A 27 -2.05 -16.66 9.12
N PRO A 28 -0.99 -16.49 9.97
CA PRO A 28 0.37 -16.88 9.58
C PRO A 28 0.50 -18.35 9.16
N GLU A 29 -0.26 -19.25 9.78
CA GLU A 29 -0.26 -20.68 9.48
C GLU A 29 -0.86 -20.98 8.10
N ILE A 30 -1.88 -20.22 7.69
CA ILE A 30 -2.52 -20.36 6.38
C ILE A 30 -1.69 -19.66 5.31
N CYS A 31 -1.28 -18.42 5.57
CA CYS A 31 -0.47 -17.60 4.67
C CYS A 31 1.03 -17.89 4.83
N ASN A 32 1.39 -19.16 4.94
CA ASN A 32 2.74 -19.64 5.13
C ASN A 32 3.59 -19.55 3.84
N LEU A 33 4.86 -19.95 3.92
CA LEU A 33 5.80 -19.90 2.81
C LEU A 33 5.33 -20.71 1.59
N GLU A 34 4.69 -21.87 1.78
CA GLU A 34 4.14 -22.67 0.67
C GLU A 34 3.03 -21.93 -0.06
N TYR A 35 2.09 -21.33 0.70
CA TYR A 35 1.05 -20.47 0.13
C TYR A 35 1.66 -19.30 -0.66
N TRP A 36 2.65 -18.61 -0.09
CA TRP A 36 3.32 -17.49 -0.74
C TRP A 36 4.00 -17.90 -2.06
N LEU A 37 4.71 -19.02 -2.08
CA LEU A 37 5.33 -19.54 -3.29
C LEU A 37 4.29 -19.86 -4.40
N GLN A 38 3.07 -20.22 -4.03
CA GLN A 38 1.96 -20.40 -4.97
C GLN A 38 1.34 -19.07 -5.37
N ALA A 39 1.12 -18.15 -4.42
CA ALA A 39 0.49 -16.85 -4.63
C ALA A 39 1.32 -15.93 -5.53
N ILE A 40 2.63 -15.95 -5.43
CA ILE A 40 3.55 -15.14 -6.23
C ILE A 40 3.36 -15.35 -7.75
N ARG A 41 2.95 -16.54 -8.15
CA ARG A 41 2.62 -16.84 -9.56
C ARG A 41 1.35 -16.15 -10.02
N CYS A 42 0.51 -15.73 -9.08
CA CYS A 42 -0.80 -15.12 -9.34
C CYS A 42 -0.76 -13.60 -9.21
N SER A 43 -0.17 -13.05 -8.14
CA SER A 43 -0.24 -11.63 -7.82
C SER A 43 0.52 -10.75 -8.83
N LEU A 44 1.76 -11.08 -9.15
CA LEU A 44 2.52 -10.39 -10.21
C LEU A 44 2.55 -11.20 -11.52
N ARG A 45 1.69 -12.21 -11.67
CA ARG A 45 1.62 -13.08 -12.85
C ARG A 45 2.98 -13.67 -13.24
N GLY A 46 3.93 -13.75 -12.32
CA GLY A 46 5.30 -14.17 -12.58
C GLY A 46 6.11 -13.23 -13.48
N TYR A 47 5.65 -12.01 -13.68
CA TYR A 47 6.33 -11.02 -14.52
C TYR A 47 7.37 -10.24 -13.75
N VAL A 48 8.59 -10.18 -14.29
CA VAL A 48 9.73 -9.50 -13.66
C VAL A 48 9.46 -8.00 -13.42
N HIS A 49 8.66 -7.39 -14.29
CA HIS A 49 8.37 -5.94 -14.24
C HIS A 49 6.98 -5.60 -13.68
N GLY A 50 6.27 -6.60 -13.14
CA GLY A 50 4.99 -6.38 -12.46
C GLY A 50 3.79 -6.15 -13.36
N HIS A 51 3.95 -6.16 -14.69
CA HIS A 51 2.85 -6.01 -15.65
C HIS A 51 2.97 -7.00 -16.82
N THR A 52 1.91 -7.14 -17.60
CA THR A 52 1.83 -8.07 -18.73
C THR A 52 2.94 -7.81 -19.74
N PRO A 53 3.74 -8.83 -20.15
CA PRO A 53 4.76 -8.68 -21.18
C PRO A 53 4.20 -8.13 -22.48
N GLY A 54 4.87 -7.14 -23.04
CA GLY A 54 4.44 -6.45 -24.25
C GLY A 54 3.48 -5.28 -24.02
N LEU A 55 2.97 -5.10 -22.81
CA LEU A 55 2.30 -3.87 -22.42
C LEU A 55 3.38 -2.77 -22.26
N ALA A 56 3.18 -1.64 -22.91
CA ALA A 56 4.16 -0.56 -22.92
C ALA A 56 3.56 0.72 -22.33
N VAL A 57 4.41 1.53 -21.70
CA VAL A 57 4.04 2.87 -21.26
C VAL A 57 3.55 3.69 -22.46
N PRO A 58 2.35 4.26 -22.41
CA PRO A 58 1.79 5.02 -23.52
C PRO A 58 2.62 6.27 -23.85
N ARG A 59 2.64 6.66 -25.14
CA ARG A 59 3.46 7.76 -25.63
C ARG A 59 3.25 9.07 -24.85
N HIS A 60 2.02 9.40 -24.49
CA HIS A 60 1.70 10.62 -23.73
C HIS A 60 2.29 10.62 -22.32
N MET A 61 2.65 9.45 -21.76
CA MET A 61 3.34 9.33 -20.48
C MET A 61 4.86 9.46 -20.62
N LEU A 62 5.39 9.35 -21.84
CA LEU A 62 6.82 9.53 -22.15
C LEU A 62 7.17 11.00 -22.45
N GLU A 63 6.19 11.79 -22.84
CA GLU A 63 6.34 13.22 -23.16
C GLU A 63 6.20 14.07 -21.87
N PRO A 64 6.94 15.19 -21.75
CA PRO A 64 6.77 16.10 -20.62
C PRO A 64 5.32 16.60 -20.52
N GLY A 65 4.72 16.51 -19.33
CA GLY A 65 3.35 16.91 -19.12
C GLY A 65 2.85 16.58 -17.70
N PRO A 66 1.71 17.12 -17.33
CA PRO A 66 1.22 16.98 -15.94
C PRO A 66 0.87 15.53 -15.56
N LEU A 67 0.35 14.68 -16.47
CA LEU A 67 0.15 13.25 -16.16
C LEU A 67 1.46 12.55 -15.85
N ARG A 68 2.46 12.76 -16.69
CA ARG A 68 3.80 12.18 -16.49
C ARG A 68 4.40 12.65 -15.17
N GLU A 69 4.30 13.92 -14.86
CA GLU A 69 4.81 14.47 -13.60
C GLU A 69 4.10 13.89 -12.38
N ALA A 70 2.77 13.78 -12.40
CA ALA A 70 1.98 13.15 -11.36
C ALA A 70 2.40 11.69 -11.12
N SER A 71 2.61 10.93 -12.20
CA SER A 71 3.06 9.53 -12.14
C SER A 71 4.47 9.41 -11.58
N LEU A 72 5.42 10.23 -12.06
CA LEU A 72 6.79 10.23 -11.54
C LEU A 72 6.84 10.52 -10.04
N GLN A 73 6.08 11.52 -9.56
CA GLN A 73 6.01 11.83 -8.14
C GLN A 73 5.38 10.71 -7.32
N GLU A 74 4.33 10.08 -7.83
CA GLU A 74 3.65 8.99 -7.15
C GLU A 74 4.54 7.76 -7.03
N PHE A 75 5.08 7.27 -8.14
CA PHE A 75 5.86 6.03 -8.15
C PHE A 75 7.25 6.17 -7.50
N ALA A 76 7.91 7.33 -7.59
CA ALA A 76 9.14 7.58 -6.84
C ALA A 76 8.89 7.59 -5.32
N PHE A 77 7.79 8.20 -4.87
CA PHE A 77 7.40 8.20 -3.47
C PHE A 77 7.07 6.79 -3.00
N ARG A 78 6.24 6.04 -3.74
CA ARG A 78 5.89 4.64 -3.43
C ARG A 78 7.13 3.76 -3.35
N ALA A 79 8.00 3.74 -4.37
CA ALA A 79 9.23 2.96 -4.35
C ALA A 79 10.10 3.24 -3.11
N THR A 80 10.12 4.50 -2.65
CA THR A 80 10.85 4.89 -1.44
C THR A 80 10.16 4.37 -0.17
N THR A 81 8.84 4.42 -0.13
CA THR A 81 8.03 3.92 1.00
C THR A 81 8.16 2.40 1.14
N GLU A 82 8.01 1.64 0.06
CA GLU A 82 8.14 0.17 0.06
C GLU A 82 9.53 -0.26 0.54
N GLN A 83 10.58 0.43 0.10
CA GLN A 83 11.93 0.17 0.60
C GLN A 83 12.06 0.43 2.11
N MET A 84 11.39 1.45 2.64
CA MET A 84 11.36 1.75 4.07
C MET A 84 10.60 0.65 4.82
N THR A 85 9.46 0.21 4.29
CA THR A 85 8.66 -0.89 4.84
C THR A 85 9.44 -2.20 4.90
N ALA A 86 10.15 -2.58 3.82
CA ALA A 86 10.99 -3.75 3.81
C ALA A 86 12.07 -3.73 4.93
N ARG A 87 12.65 -2.55 5.22
CA ARG A 87 13.60 -2.40 6.33
C ARG A 87 12.94 -2.57 7.69
N HIS A 88 11.73 -2.01 7.88
CA HIS A 88 10.97 -2.20 9.11
C HIS A 88 10.64 -3.68 9.35
N LEU A 89 10.20 -4.39 8.31
CA LEU A 89 9.88 -5.81 8.36
C LEU A 89 11.06 -6.68 8.79
N SER A 90 12.30 -6.32 8.48
CA SER A 90 13.48 -7.05 8.94
C SER A 90 13.57 -7.12 10.47
N HIS A 91 13.09 -6.11 11.18
CA HIS A 91 13.00 -6.11 12.65
C HIS A 91 11.89 -7.04 13.13
N LEU A 92 10.74 -7.09 12.45
CA LEU A 92 9.64 -8.00 12.81
C LEU A 92 10.03 -9.47 12.58
N VAL A 93 10.70 -9.79 11.47
CA VAL A 93 11.25 -11.13 11.22
C VAL A 93 12.17 -11.55 12.36
N ARG A 94 13.08 -10.67 12.79
CA ARG A 94 14.03 -10.94 13.88
C ARG A 94 13.36 -11.17 15.23
N THR A 95 12.25 -10.52 15.51
CA THR A 95 11.58 -10.49 16.82
C THR A 95 10.28 -11.29 16.86
N ALA A 96 9.93 -11.96 15.77
CA ALA A 96 8.74 -12.79 15.68
C ALA A 96 8.69 -13.83 16.81
N PRO A 97 7.53 -14.06 17.45
CA PRO A 97 7.42 -14.92 18.62
C PRO A 97 7.47 -16.42 18.29
N ASP A 98 7.20 -16.80 17.04
CA ASP A 98 7.17 -18.18 16.58
C ASP A 98 7.53 -18.28 15.09
N GLN A 99 7.71 -19.52 14.61
CA GLN A 99 8.16 -19.82 13.25
C GLN A 99 7.15 -19.36 12.19
N ALA A 100 5.84 -19.61 12.41
CA ALA A 100 4.81 -19.27 11.41
C ALA A 100 4.74 -17.75 11.21
N THR A 101 4.78 -17.00 12.30
CA THR A 101 4.81 -15.55 12.27
C THR A 101 6.09 -15.02 11.62
N MET A 102 7.24 -15.62 11.91
CA MET A 102 8.51 -15.26 11.27
C MET A 102 8.46 -15.49 9.75
N ASP A 103 8.02 -16.66 9.32
CA ASP A 103 7.92 -17.01 7.90
C ASP A 103 6.98 -16.06 7.16
N PHE A 104 5.84 -15.72 7.77
CA PHE A 104 4.92 -14.75 7.18
C PHE A 104 5.58 -13.37 6.96
N PHE A 105 6.20 -12.78 7.99
CA PHE A 105 6.84 -11.47 7.83
C PHE A 105 8.07 -11.52 6.92
N ALA A 106 8.74 -12.66 6.80
CA ALA A 106 9.80 -12.85 5.81
C ALA A 106 9.25 -12.82 4.37
N THR A 107 8.07 -13.42 4.13
CA THR A 107 7.42 -13.34 2.81
C THR A 107 6.94 -11.92 2.50
N GLN A 108 6.36 -11.22 3.48
CA GLN A 108 5.97 -9.81 3.31
C GLN A 108 7.18 -8.93 3.00
N LEU A 109 8.32 -9.11 3.70
CA LEU A 109 9.55 -8.38 3.41
C LEU A 109 9.99 -8.52 1.95
N ILE A 110 9.89 -9.73 1.40
CA ILE A 110 10.25 -9.99 -0.01
C ILE A 110 9.23 -9.30 -0.93
N ASP A 111 7.94 -9.31 -0.59
CA ASP A 111 6.92 -8.63 -1.38
C ASP A 111 7.18 -7.12 -1.43
N GLU A 112 7.49 -6.45 -0.29
CA GLU A 112 7.79 -5.02 -0.26
C GLU A 112 9.06 -4.67 -1.04
N ALA A 113 10.10 -5.53 -0.94
CA ALA A 113 11.31 -5.34 -1.75
C ALA A 113 11.00 -5.45 -3.25
N ARG A 114 10.09 -6.35 -3.64
CA ARG A 114 9.62 -6.53 -5.01
C ARG A 114 8.74 -5.37 -5.47
N HIS A 115 7.82 -4.87 -4.63
CA HIS A 115 7.03 -3.67 -4.91
C HIS A 115 7.95 -2.46 -5.19
N ALA A 116 8.95 -2.25 -4.34
CA ALA A 116 9.93 -1.20 -4.56
C ALA A 116 10.66 -1.34 -5.90
N ASP A 117 11.01 -2.56 -6.33
CA ASP A 117 11.72 -2.82 -7.58
C ASP A 117 10.83 -2.58 -8.81
N VAL A 118 9.58 -3.07 -8.80
CA VAL A 118 8.66 -2.88 -9.94
C VAL A 118 8.26 -1.41 -10.12
N PHE A 119 8.09 -0.64 -9.04
CA PHE A 119 7.87 0.80 -9.13
C PHE A 119 9.09 1.54 -9.70
N ARG A 120 10.31 1.16 -9.31
CA ARG A 120 11.56 1.69 -9.92
C ARG A 120 11.66 1.34 -11.39
N TRP A 121 11.31 0.10 -11.75
CA TRP A 121 11.35 -0.33 -13.13
C TRP A 121 10.38 0.49 -13.99
N HIS A 122 9.17 0.75 -13.49
CA HIS A 122 8.21 1.58 -14.19
C HIS A 122 8.75 3.00 -14.47
N LEU A 123 9.48 3.59 -13.51
CA LEU A 123 10.17 4.88 -13.75
C LEU A 123 11.21 4.79 -14.87
N VAL A 124 11.89 3.64 -15.01
CA VAL A 124 12.82 3.41 -16.14
C VAL A 124 12.05 3.31 -17.45
N GLU A 125 10.93 2.62 -17.49
CA GLU A 125 10.05 2.53 -18.66
C GLU A 125 9.47 3.89 -19.05
N MET A 126 9.23 4.78 -18.08
CA MET A 126 8.87 6.18 -18.30
C MET A 126 10.04 7.06 -18.80
N GLY A 127 11.21 6.47 -19.08
CA GLY A 127 12.37 7.14 -19.68
C GLY A 127 13.38 7.72 -18.71
N ILE A 128 13.35 7.37 -17.42
CA ILE A 128 14.44 7.71 -16.50
C ILE A 128 15.59 6.72 -16.71
N PRO A 129 16.81 7.16 -17.09
CA PRO A 129 17.93 6.25 -17.30
C PRO A 129 18.28 5.49 -16.01
N ARG A 130 18.44 4.16 -16.10
CA ARG A 130 18.76 3.32 -14.93
C ARG A 130 20.00 3.80 -14.16
N ALA A 131 21.00 4.33 -14.85
CA ALA A 131 22.23 4.83 -14.24
C ALA A 131 22.01 6.06 -13.33
N THR A 132 20.94 6.81 -13.54
CA THR A 132 20.62 8.03 -12.77
C THR A 132 19.35 7.88 -11.94
N LEU A 133 18.74 6.69 -11.92
CA LEU A 133 17.43 6.45 -11.30
C LEU A 133 17.38 6.92 -9.85
N GLU A 134 18.30 6.46 -9.01
CA GLU A 134 18.32 6.79 -7.58
C GLU A 134 18.46 8.31 -7.34
N ALA A 135 19.33 8.98 -8.09
CA ALA A 135 19.51 10.43 -7.99
C ALA A 135 18.23 11.16 -8.43
N ARG A 136 17.58 10.73 -9.52
CA ARG A 136 16.32 11.30 -10.00
C ARG A 136 15.17 11.05 -9.05
N MET A 137 15.07 9.86 -8.47
CA MET A 137 14.07 9.58 -7.43
C MET A 137 14.28 10.50 -6.21
N ALA A 138 15.52 10.65 -5.75
CA ALA A 138 15.83 11.54 -4.64
C ALA A 138 15.45 13.01 -4.93
N GLU A 139 15.66 13.49 -6.16
CA GLU A 139 15.22 14.82 -6.60
C GLU A 139 13.69 14.94 -6.64
N ILE A 140 12.98 13.94 -7.18
CA ILE A 140 11.52 13.93 -7.30
C ILE A 140 10.87 13.89 -5.92
N VAL A 141 11.33 13.01 -5.03
CA VAL A 141 10.83 12.92 -3.65
C VAL A 141 11.18 14.20 -2.87
N GLY A 142 12.39 14.72 -3.08
CA GLY A 142 12.84 16.00 -2.51
C GLY A 142 12.68 16.08 -1.00
N ASN A 143 12.22 17.21 -0.51
CA ASN A 143 12.00 17.46 0.91
C ASN A 143 10.89 16.59 1.54
N LYS A 144 10.05 15.95 0.75
CA LYS A 144 8.99 15.05 1.21
C LYS A 144 9.57 13.84 1.97
N ARG A 145 10.81 13.42 1.64
CA ARG A 145 11.53 12.40 2.41
C ARG A 145 11.71 12.81 3.87
N ASP A 146 12.21 14.02 4.11
CA ASP A 146 12.49 14.49 5.46
C ASP A 146 11.23 14.95 6.19
N ALA A 147 10.28 15.53 5.47
CA ALA A 147 9.06 16.08 6.04
C ALA A 147 7.99 15.02 6.35
N ILE A 148 7.98 13.89 5.64
CA ILE A 148 6.94 12.87 5.75
C ILE A 148 7.54 11.50 6.13
N LEU A 149 8.45 10.97 5.32
CA LEU A 149 8.91 9.59 5.49
C LEU A 149 9.82 9.41 6.71
N ARG A 150 10.72 10.35 6.99
CA ARG A 150 11.62 10.24 8.14
C ARG A 150 10.90 10.23 9.49
N PRO A 151 9.89 11.09 9.77
CA PRO A 151 9.10 10.98 11.00
C PRO A 151 8.39 9.63 11.15
N LEU A 152 7.83 9.08 10.06
CA LEU A 152 7.21 7.75 10.07
C LEU A 152 8.23 6.65 10.33
N GLU A 153 9.39 6.69 9.65
CA GLU A 153 10.49 5.76 9.86
C GLU A 153 11.00 5.81 11.30
N GLN A 154 11.16 7.01 11.86
CA GLN A 154 11.58 7.18 13.25
C GLN A 154 10.57 6.60 14.23
N PHE A 155 9.28 6.87 14.03
CA PHE A 155 8.22 6.31 14.86
C PHE A 155 8.26 4.76 14.83
N ALA A 156 8.42 4.17 13.65
CA ALA A 156 8.54 2.72 13.49
C ALA A 156 9.78 2.16 14.20
N LEU A 157 10.96 2.78 14.02
CA LEU A 157 12.22 2.36 14.64
C LEU A 157 12.19 2.47 16.16
N ASP A 158 11.49 3.48 16.70
CA ASP A 158 11.30 3.62 18.14
C ASP A 158 10.54 2.45 18.77
N LEU A 159 9.73 1.74 17.99
CA LEU A 159 9.04 0.53 18.43
C LEU A 159 9.93 -0.72 18.34
N VAL A 160 10.67 -0.89 17.23
CA VAL A 160 11.25 -2.20 16.90
C VAL A 160 12.78 -2.27 16.93
N ALA A 161 13.48 -1.14 16.93
CA ALA A 161 14.95 -1.12 16.83
C ALA A 161 15.67 -1.16 18.19
N LYS A 162 14.94 -1.16 19.30
CA LYS A 162 15.49 -1.21 20.67
C LYS A 162 15.74 -2.64 21.14
N PRO A 163 16.56 -2.86 22.19
CA PRO A 163 16.77 -4.19 22.78
C PRO A 163 15.47 -4.85 23.27
N ASP A 164 14.54 -4.05 23.76
CA ASP A 164 13.19 -4.41 24.22
C ASP A 164 12.13 -4.14 23.15
N ALA A 165 12.43 -4.54 21.92
CA ALA A 165 11.57 -4.31 20.76
C ALA A 165 10.12 -4.70 21.00
N ASP A 166 9.20 -3.78 20.73
CA ASP A 166 7.75 -4.02 20.78
C ASP A 166 7.27 -4.63 19.46
N PHE A 167 7.33 -5.95 19.36
CA PHE A 167 6.89 -6.68 18.16
C PHE A 167 5.45 -6.32 17.78
N ILE A 168 4.51 -6.37 18.74
CA ILE A 168 3.10 -6.06 18.46
C ILE A 168 2.88 -4.59 18.11
N GLY A 169 3.61 -3.68 18.75
CA GLY A 169 3.63 -2.27 18.36
C GLY A 169 4.11 -2.09 16.92
N GLY A 170 5.15 -2.83 16.50
CA GLY A 170 5.64 -2.84 15.13
C GLY A 170 4.62 -3.39 14.13
N VAL A 171 3.89 -4.45 14.48
CA VAL A 171 2.79 -5.00 13.65
C VAL A 171 1.66 -3.99 13.52
N ILE A 172 1.27 -3.31 14.60
CA ILE A 172 0.26 -2.23 14.57
C ILE A 172 0.74 -1.06 13.69
N PHE A 173 2.03 -0.70 13.78
CA PHE A 173 2.57 0.32 12.91
C PHE A 173 2.33 -0.04 11.44
N LEU A 174 2.71 -1.21 10.99
CA LEU A 174 2.47 -1.65 9.61
C LEU A 174 0.98 -1.64 9.28
N THR A 175 0.19 -2.38 10.04
CA THR A 175 -1.19 -2.72 9.68
C THR A 175 -2.16 -1.54 9.79
N VAL A 176 -1.89 -0.55 10.65
CA VAL A 176 -2.82 0.57 10.91
C VAL A 176 -2.20 1.92 10.56
N ILE A 177 -0.94 2.14 10.94
CA ILE A 177 -0.31 3.47 10.88
C ILE A 177 0.45 3.66 9.57
N GLY A 178 1.21 2.67 9.10
CA GLY A 178 2.00 2.70 7.86
C GLY A 178 1.19 2.29 6.64
N GLU A 179 1.33 1.05 6.19
CA GLU A 179 0.64 0.48 5.02
C GLU A 179 -0.88 0.70 5.11
N GLY A 180 -1.46 0.46 6.29
CA GLY A 180 -2.89 0.61 6.48
C GLY A 180 -3.42 2.03 6.26
N ALA A 181 -2.59 3.07 6.44
CA ALA A 181 -2.95 4.44 6.12
C ALA A 181 -2.71 4.79 4.64
N LEU A 182 -1.76 4.09 3.98
CA LEU A 182 -1.41 4.31 2.57
C LEU A 182 -2.26 3.48 1.59
N ALA A 183 -2.87 2.39 2.05
CA ALA A 183 -3.69 1.48 1.23
C ALA A 183 -4.79 2.20 0.40
N PRO A 184 -5.53 3.19 0.92
CA PRO A 184 -6.52 3.91 0.13
C PRO A 184 -5.93 4.68 -1.05
N ALA A 185 -4.72 5.22 -0.90
CA ALA A 185 -4.00 5.88 -1.98
C ALA A 185 -3.52 4.86 -3.04
N ALA A 186 -3.18 3.63 -2.62
CA ALA A 186 -2.82 2.55 -3.52
C ALA A 186 -4.02 2.07 -4.36
N GLU A 187 -5.20 1.94 -3.74
CA GLU A 187 -6.45 1.63 -4.45
C GLU A 187 -6.83 2.73 -5.45
N MET A 188 -6.71 4.00 -5.06
CA MET A 188 -6.94 5.14 -5.94
C MET A 188 -5.95 5.15 -7.12
N SER A 189 -4.69 4.82 -6.87
CA SER A 189 -3.63 4.73 -7.88
C SER A 189 -4.01 3.73 -8.97
N GLU A 190 -4.34 2.50 -8.62
CA GLU A 190 -4.76 1.47 -9.56
C GLU A 190 -5.89 1.98 -10.48
N ARG A 191 -6.93 2.58 -9.89
CA ARG A 191 -8.10 3.05 -10.62
C ARG A 191 -7.80 4.23 -11.54
N LYS A 192 -7.05 5.23 -11.06
CA LYS A 192 -6.72 6.42 -11.84
C LYS A 192 -5.86 6.11 -13.07
N TRP A 193 -4.85 5.27 -12.89
CA TRP A 193 -3.90 4.98 -13.96
C TRP A 193 -4.41 4.00 -15.00
N ARG A 194 -5.50 3.29 -14.76
CA ARG A 194 -6.02 2.24 -15.66
C ARG A 194 -6.24 2.71 -17.09
N VAL A 195 -6.63 3.96 -17.27
CA VAL A 195 -6.88 4.56 -18.60
C VAL A 195 -5.61 5.19 -19.20
N PHE A 196 -4.82 5.84 -18.36
CA PHE A 196 -3.69 6.64 -18.84
C PHE A 196 -2.37 5.89 -18.89
N ASP A 197 -2.20 4.94 -17.98
CA ASP A 197 -0.96 4.15 -17.83
C ASP A 197 -1.31 2.72 -17.41
N PRO A 198 -1.78 1.88 -18.33
CA PRO A 198 -2.16 0.51 -18.01
C PRO A 198 -1.06 -0.32 -17.34
N PRO A 199 0.26 -0.20 -17.71
CA PRO A 199 1.33 -0.84 -16.95
C PRO A 199 1.35 -0.44 -15.47
N ALA A 200 1.26 0.87 -15.19
CA ALA A 200 1.21 1.39 -13.83
C ALA A 200 0.02 0.84 -13.04
N ALA A 201 -1.15 0.75 -13.66
CA ALA A 201 -2.34 0.19 -13.04
C ALA A 201 -2.19 -1.31 -12.74
N GLU A 202 -1.58 -2.11 -13.64
CA GLU A 202 -1.32 -3.53 -13.38
C GLU A 202 -0.31 -3.74 -12.25
N ILE A 203 0.73 -2.91 -12.18
CA ILE A 203 1.71 -2.93 -11.08
C ILE A 203 1.02 -2.60 -9.76
N ALA A 204 0.23 -1.53 -9.72
CA ALA A 204 -0.51 -1.14 -8.52
C ALA A 204 -1.51 -2.23 -8.09
N GLN A 205 -2.22 -2.86 -9.04
CA GLN A 205 -3.12 -3.97 -8.76
C GLN A 205 -2.38 -5.17 -8.14
N GLY A 206 -1.21 -5.52 -8.69
CA GLY A 206 -0.40 -6.62 -8.16
C GLY A 206 0.03 -6.37 -6.70
N ALA A 207 0.50 -5.15 -6.40
CA ALA A 207 0.83 -4.76 -5.03
C ALA A 207 -0.40 -4.80 -4.12
N ASN A 208 -1.53 -4.21 -4.54
CA ASN A 208 -2.78 -4.21 -3.76
C ASN A 208 -3.27 -5.62 -3.40
N MET A 209 -3.06 -6.61 -4.26
CA MET A 209 -3.41 -8.01 -3.96
C MET A 209 -2.57 -8.60 -2.83
N ASP A 210 -1.28 -8.25 -2.74
CA ASP A 210 -0.43 -8.66 -1.64
C ASP A 210 -0.82 -7.94 -0.34
N GLU A 211 -1.16 -6.64 -0.42
CA GLU A 211 -1.61 -5.83 0.72
C GLU A 211 -2.86 -6.39 1.40
N VAL A 212 -3.78 -7.00 0.68
CA VAL A 212 -4.94 -7.70 1.29
C VAL A 212 -4.47 -8.75 2.29
N ARG A 213 -3.44 -9.53 1.93
CA ARG A 213 -2.84 -10.55 2.80
C ARG A 213 -2.07 -9.91 3.94
N HIS A 214 -1.23 -8.91 3.67
CA HIS A 214 -0.40 -8.23 4.66
C HIS A 214 -1.25 -7.64 5.78
N LEU A 215 -2.24 -6.85 5.43
CA LEU A 215 -3.14 -6.20 6.39
C LEU A 215 -4.04 -7.20 7.13
N GLY A 216 -4.46 -8.26 6.46
CA GLY A 216 -5.31 -9.29 7.05
C GLY A 216 -4.59 -10.13 8.09
N VAL A 217 -3.41 -10.65 7.76
CA VAL A 217 -2.60 -11.43 8.70
C VAL A 217 -2.08 -10.55 9.83
N GLY A 218 -1.65 -9.31 9.55
CA GLY A 218 -1.24 -8.37 10.59
C GLY A 218 -2.34 -8.13 11.63
N ALA A 219 -3.59 -7.93 11.17
CA ALA A 219 -4.73 -7.79 12.07
C ALA A 219 -4.98 -9.06 12.91
N GLU A 220 -4.83 -10.24 12.32
CA GLU A 220 -5.00 -11.52 13.01
C GLU A 220 -3.90 -11.77 14.05
N VAL A 221 -2.65 -11.42 13.76
CA VAL A 221 -1.53 -11.50 14.71
C VAL A 221 -1.81 -10.63 15.94
N VAL A 222 -2.31 -9.41 15.74
CA VAL A 222 -2.70 -8.52 16.85
C VAL A 222 -3.86 -9.11 17.65
N ARG A 223 -4.89 -9.65 16.97
CA ARG A 223 -6.04 -10.29 17.63
C ARG A 223 -5.59 -11.46 18.51
N ALA A 224 -4.81 -12.38 17.94
CA ALA A 224 -4.32 -13.54 18.68
C ALA A 224 -3.40 -13.16 19.84
N HIS A 225 -2.64 -12.06 19.72
CA HIS A 225 -1.84 -11.53 20.81
C HIS A 225 -2.72 -11.01 21.95
N ILE A 226 -3.75 -10.21 21.66
CA ILE A 226 -4.69 -9.67 22.65
C ILE A 226 -5.42 -10.79 23.39
N GLU A 227 -5.80 -11.87 22.72
CA GLU A 227 -6.45 -13.02 23.33
C GLU A 227 -5.51 -13.74 24.32
N ARG A 228 -4.24 -13.86 24.01
CA ARG A 228 -3.21 -14.46 24.88
C ARG A 228 -2.75 -13.53 26.00
N HIS A 229 -2.80 -12.21 25.78
CA HIS A 229 -2.32 -11.16 26.69
C HIS A 229 -3.36 -10.05 26.88
N PRO A 230 -4.52 -10.32 27.50
CA PRO A 230 -5.62 -9.35 27.60
C PRO A 230 -5.25 -8.05 28.32
N GLN A 231 -4.24 -8.08 29.19
CA GLN A 231 -3.73 -6.92 29.93
C GLN A 231 -3.09 -5.87 29.02
N GLU A 232 -2.60 -6.25 27.82
CA GLU A 232 -1.98 -5.34 26.85
C GLU A 232 -3.01 -4.59 26.01
N ARG A 233 -4.26 -5.02 26.03
CA ARG A 233 -5.33 -4.41 25.23
C ARG A 233 -5.47 -2.91 25.45
N GLY A 234 -5.21 -2.43 26.67
CA GLY A 234 -5.37 -1.02 27.05
C GLY A 234 -4.32 -0.08 26.43
N ARG A 235 -3.09 -0.56 26.16
CA ARG A 235 -2.00 0.26 25.61
C ARG A 235 -2.08 0.44 24.10
N LEU A 236 -2.68 -0.50 23.37
CA LEU A 236 -2.68 -0.50 21.90
C LEU A 236 -3.50 0.65 21.30
N PRO A 237 -4.66 1.03 21.86
CA PRO A 237 -5.39 2.23 21.47
C PRO A 237 -4.58 3.51 21.55
N GLU A 238 -3.79 3.69 22.60
CA GLU A 238 -2.92 4.87 22.77
C GLU A 238 -1.80 4.91 21.72
N LEU A 239 -1.22 3.75 21.39
CA LEU A 239 -0.23 3.64 20.34
C LEU A 239 -0.83 4.03 18.97
N ILE A 240 -2.02 3.49 18.64
CA ILE A 240 -2.72 3.80 17.41
C ILE A 240 -3.03 5.30 17.33
N GLN A 241 -3.55 5.87 18.42
CA GLN A 241 -3.86 7.30 18.47
C GLN A 241 -2.63 8.18 18.24
N ARG A 242 -1.49 7.85 18.84
CA ARG A 242 -0.22 8.58 18.59
C ARG A 242 0.22 8.49 17.11
N GLY A 243 0.08 7.31 16.50
CA GLY A 243 0.39 7.14 15.08
C GLY A 243 -0.54 7.93 14.16
N LEU A 244 -1.83 7.96 14.48
CA LEU A 244 -2.80 8.76 13.71
C LEU A 244 -2.59 10.27 13.93
N GLN A 245 -2.22 10.69 15.14
CA GLN A 245 -1.84 12.08 15.41
C GLN A 245 -0.59 12.47 14.60
N LEU A 246 0.41 11.59 14.50
CA LEU A 246 1.58 11.84 13.64
C LEU A 246 1.14 12.15 12.20
N TRP A 247 0.20 11.37 11.63
CA TRP A 247 -0.33 11.64 10.28
C TRP A 247 -0.97 13.02 10.14
N GLN A 248 -1.68 13.51 11.16
CA GLN A 248 -2.28 14.84 11.16
C GLN A 248 -1.22 15.96 11.19
N GLU A 249 -0.07 15.71 11.79
CA GLU A 249 1.06 16.67 11.87
C GLU A 249 1.91 16.70 10.58
N LEU A 250 1.85 15.64 9.77
CA LEU A 250 2.60 15.54 8.51
C LEU A 250 1.94 16.33 7.37
N PRO A 251 2.72 16.95 6.46
CA PRO A 251 2.20 17.71 5.33
C PRO A 251 1.69 16.79 4.20
N ILE A 252 0.80 15.84 4.53
CA ILE A 252 0.25 14.87 3.57
C ILE A 252 -0.77 15.53 2.65
N LEU A 253 -1.69 16.32 3.21
CA LEU A 253 -2.74 16.96 2.41
C LEU A 253 -2.16 17.88 1.31
N PRO A 254 -1.17 18.74 1.57
CA PRO A 254 -0.51 19.49 0.51
C PRO A 254 0.10 18.61 -0.59
N LEU A 255 0.72 17.47 -0.22
CA LEU A 255 1.26 16.52 -1.20
C LEU A 255 0.17 15.90 -2.07
N LEU A 256 -0.94 15.48 -1.46
CA LEU A 256 -2.07 14.91 -2.20
C LEU A 256 -2.69 15.94 -3.15
N ILE A 257 -2.91 17.17 -2.69
CA ILE A 257 -3.44 18.26 -3.51
C ILE A 257 -2.52 18.52 -4.71
N GLU A 258 -1.21 18.67 -4.48
CA GLU A 258 -0.24 18.91 -5.56
C GLU A 258 -0.33 17.83 -6.65
N ARG A 259 -0.31 16.55 -6.27
CA ARG A 259 -0.41 15.43 -7.21
C ARG A 259 -1.76 15.33 -7.91
N GLU A 260 -2.85 15.52 -7.18
CA GLU A 260 -4.19 15.47 -7.76
C GLU A 260 -4.45 16.65 -8.70
N MET A 261 -3.88 17.84 -8.46
CA MET A 261 -3.91 18.96 -9.39
C MET A 261 -3.15 18.66 -10.69
N LEU A 262 -1.96 18.06 -10.60
CA LEU A 262 -1.23 17.59 -11.78
C LEU A 262 -2.02 16.52 -12.54
N PHE A 263 -2.58 15.56 -11.83
CA PHE A 263 -3.42 14.53 -12.43
C PHE A 263 -4.66 15.17 -13.13
N GLN A 264 -5.34 16.12 -12.49
CA GLN A 264 -6.48 16.83 -13.06
C GLN A 264 -6.10 17.56 -14.34
N ALA A 265 -5.01 18.33 -14.33
CA ALA A 265 -4.53 19.06 -15.50
C ALA A 265 -4.19 18.11 -16.66
N GLY A 266 -3.57 16.97 -16.36
CA GLY A 266 -3.26 15.96 -17.36
C GLY A 266 -4.49 15.22 -17.87
N MET A 267 -5.45 14.93 -17.00
CA MET A 267 -6.74 14.35 -17.36
C MET A 267 -7.50 15.25 -18.35
N GLU A 268 -7.49 16.57 -18.14
CA GLU A 268 -8.09 17.54 -19.06
C GLU A 268 -7.41 17.57 -20.42
N GLN A 269 -6.07 17.51 -20.46
CA GLN A 269 -5.30 17.45 -21.71
C GLN A 269 -5.58 16.18 -22.52
N HIS A 270 -5.85 15.08 -21.85
CA HIS A 270 -6.07 13.77 -22.46
C HIS A 270 -7.49 13.24 -22.30
N ARG A 271 -8.47 14.16 -22.19
CA ARG A 271 -9.87 13.83 -21.91
C ARG A 271 -10.49 12.83 -22.90
N SER A 272 -10.04 12.82 -24.14
CA SER A 272 -10.50 11.88 -25.16
C SER A 272 -10.18 10.40 -24.87
N LEU A 273 -9.23 10.13 -23.98
CA LEU A 273 -8.86 8.75 -23.58
C LEU A 273 -9.85 8.18 -22.55
N LEU A 274 -10.58 9.04 -21.84
CA LEU A 274 -11.38 8.62 -20.69
C LEU A 274 -12.63 7.81 -21.07
N GLY A 275 -13.26 8.12 -22.22
CA GLY A 275 -14.53 7.51 -22.58
C GLY A 275 -15.55 7.59 -21.44
N ASP A 276 -16.20 6.47 -21.17
CA ASP A 276 -17.16 6.31 -20.06
C ASP A 276 -16.54 5.59 -18.84
N TYR A 277 -15.21 5.61 -18.70
CA TYR A 277 -14.54 4.93 -17.62
C TYR A 277 -14.98 5.44 -16.25
N GLU A 278 -15.47 4.56 -15.40
CA GLU A 278 -15.90 4.85 -14.03
C GLU A 278 -14.76 4.62 -13.02
N LEU A 279 -14.47 5.64 -12.23
CA LEU A 279 -13.52 5.55 -11.10
C LEU A 279 -14.08 4.62 -10.00
N ILE A 280 -15.37 4.79 -9.73
CA ILE A 280 -16.20 3.93 -8.87
C ILE A 280 -17.56 3.75 -9.55
N PRO A 281 -18.34 2.71 -9.19
CA PRO A 281 -19.66 2.48 -9.77
C PRO A 281 -20.54 3.74 -9.76
N GLY A 282 -21.03 4.12 -10.94
CA GLY A 282 -21.89 5.30 -11.13
C GLY A 282 -21.17 6.66 -11.12
N ARG A 283 -19.82 6.70 -11.02
CA ARG A 283 -19.06 7.95 -11.05
C ARG A 283 -17.92 7.89 -12.06
N ARG A 284 -18.06 8.53 -13.20
CA ARG A 284 -17.02 8.57 -14.24
C ARG A 284 -15.81 9.38 -13.77
N LEU A 285 -14.61 8.88 -14.08
CA LEU A 285 -13.35 9.57 -13.78
C LEU A 285 -13.32 10.99 -14.37
N ALA A 286 -13.82 11.14 -15.61
CA ALA A 286 -13.91 12.44 -16.31
C ALA A 286 -14.69 13.54 -15.56
N ASP A 287 -15.56 13.15 -14.65
CA ASP A 287 -16.46 14.05 -13.94
C ASP A 287 -16.04 14.27 -12.48
N THR A 288 -14.93 13.66 -12.04
CA THR A 288 -14.41 13.83 -10.66
C THR A 288 -13.56 15.08 -10.53
N THR A 289 -13.63 15.73 -9.36
CA THR A 289 -12.75 16.84 -8.99
C THR A 289 -11.59 16.37 -8.12
N VAL A 290 -10.61 17.25 -7.88
CA VAL A 290 -9.48 17.01 -6.95
C VAL A 290 -10.01 16.69 -5.55
N GLU A 291 -10.95 17.52 -5.07
CA GLU A 291 -11.54 17.39 -3.74
C GLU A 291 -12.33 16.09 -3.59
N GLU A 292 -13.09 15.69 -4.61
CA GLU A 292 -13.83 14.43 -4.59
C GLU A 292 -12.90 13.23 -4.49
N ARG A 293 -11.80 13.20 -5.25
CA ARG A 293 -10.84 12.08 -5.20
C ARG A 293 -10.11 12.00 -3.87
N ILE A 294 -9.71 13.15 -3.29
CA ILE A 294 -9.11 13.20 -1.96
C ILE A 294 -10.13 12.77 -0.89
N GLY A 295 -11.37 13.28 -0.97
CA GLY A 295 -12.44 12.90 -0.05
C GLY A 295 -12.78 11.41 -0.11
N LEU A 296 -12.77 10.81 -1.29
CA LEU A 296 -12.97 9.37 -1.47
C LEU A 296 -11.85 8.55 -0.84
N GLN A 297 -10.59 8.96 -1.00
CA GLN A 297 -9.45 8.30 -0.32
C GLN A 297 -9.56 8.40 1.20
N ALA A 298 -9.97 9.56 1.73
CA ALA A 298 -10.17 9.73 3.18
C ALA A 298 -11.31 8.83 3.69
N HIS A 299 -12.41 8.74 2.96
CA HIS A 299 -13.52 7.84 3.30
C HIS A 299 -13.06 6.37 3.34
N TRP A 300 -12.35 5.91 2.31
CA TRP A 300 -11.79 4.55 2.29
C TRP A 300 -10.80 4.31 3.43
N ALA A 301 -9.99 5.32 3.81
CA ALA A 301 -9.06 5.22 4.93
C ALA A 301 -9.79 4.94 6.24
N ASP A 302 -10.89 5.64 6.49
CA ASP A 302 -11.69 5.46 7.69
C ASP A 302 -12.39 4.09 7.71
N GLU A 303 -12.98 3.69 6.59
CA GLU A 303 -13.66 2.40 6.45
C GLU A 303 -12.70 1.23 6.64
N MET A 304 -11.60 1.19 5.87
CA MET A 304 -10.60 0.13 5.95
C MET A 304 -9.94 0.05 7.34
N ARG A 305 -9.68 1.20 7.97
CA ARG A 305 -9.16 1.24 9.34
C ARG A 305 -10.16 0.68 10.33
N GLY A 306 -11.43 1.08 10.22
CA GLY A 306 -12.52 0.58 11.06
C GLY A 306 -12.65 -0.94 10.99
N GLN A 307 -12.67 -1.51 9.79
CA GLN A 307 -12.73 -2.96 9.56
C GLN A 307 -11.52 -3.68 10.21
N ARG A 308 -10.30 -3.15 10.05
CA ARG A 308 -9.11 -3.74 10.68
C ARG A 308 -9.14 -3.69 12.19
N LEU A 309 -9.55 -2.58 12.78
CA LEU A 309 -9.68 -2.46 14.24
C LEU A 309 -10.72 -3.44 14.82
N VAL A 310 -11.85 -3.61 14.11
CA VAL A 310 -12.86 -4.63 14.47
C VAL A 310 -12.24 -6.03 14.42
N ARG A 311 -11.51 -6.37 13.36
CA ARG A 311 -10.83 -7.66 13.21
C ARG A 311 -9.78 -7.91 14.30
N MET A 312 -9.06 -6.88 14.73
CA MET A 312 -8.12 -6.94 15.85
C MET A 312 -8.79 -7.10 17.22
N GLY A 313 -10.11 -6.95 17.31
CA GLY A 313 -10.83 -6.90 18.57
C GLY A 313 -10.66 -5.57 19.33
N LEU A 314 -10.26 -4.50 18.66
CA LEU A 314 -10.05 -3.15 19.20
C LEU A 314 -11.25 -2.24 18.86
N THR A 315 -12.46 -2.69 19.21
CA THR A 315 -13.69 -1.91 19.01
C THR A 315 -13.82 -0.76 20.03
N GLY A 316 -14.42 0.36 19.61
CA GLY A 316 -14.66 1.53 20.48
C GLY A 316 -13.59 2.63 20.37
N LEU A 317 -12.62 2.51 19.49
CA LEU A 317 -11.73 3.60 19.10
C LEU A 317 -12.48 4.50 18.11
N THR A 318 -13.18 5.51 18.64
CA THR A 318 -13.59 6.66 17.83
C THR A 318 -12.34 7.51 17.59
N VAL A 319 -11.73 7.37 16.43
CA VAL A 319 -10.76 8.34 15.98
C VAL A 319 -11.55 9.53 15.46
N ALA A 320 -11.57 10.61 16.24
CA ALA A 320 -12.06 11.89 15.74
C ALA A 320 -11.23 12.26 14.52
N GLY A 321 -11.93 12.40 13.37
CA GLY A 321 -11.32 12.76 12.08
C GLY A 321 -10.74 14.16 12.04
#